data_2188f90b7695c441f6d1d9162aed691f
#
_entry.id   2188f90b7695c441f6d1d9162aed691f
#
_cell.length_a   1.000
_cell.length_b   1.000
_cell.length_c   1.000
_cell.angle_alpha   90.00
_cell.angle_beta   90.00
_cell.angle_gamma   90.00
#
_symmetry.space_group_name_H-M   'P 1'
#
loop_
_entity.id
_entity.type
_entity.pdbx_description
1 polymer ?
#
loop_
_entity_poly.entity_id
_entity_poly.type
_entity_poly.pdbx_seq_one_letter_code
_entity_poly.pdbx_strand_id
1 'polypeptide(L)'
;MRHSLRFSVLSAVLAGVLAGAALPAGAAAAATEPATPAAAPFQSSRILVETKGQGPDVVLIPGLASTSAVWARTAAALEGRYRVHLVTVRGFGETAPGGNAEGLVGAPTSAEIRRYIEEQGLRRPALIGHSMGGQVALRVAADAGERIGKVMVVDASPFFPSLISPGSTAADVEPLARIAYQGLMLLGDQALRTQAASMGLELGGAADNLLGGLGWQGGDRRVLAQGLYEVMTTDLRSRLPLIEAPVTVVYGWSPDDKSPRSHVDGLFRAGYRSLPHPAAFERIEGAEHMVMIDRPRQFQQAVERFLR
;
A
#
# COMPACT_ATOMS: atom_id res chain seq x y z
N MET A 1 66.26 -16.18 11.51
CA MET A 1 66.78 -17.52 11.20
C MET A 1 65.95 -17.99 10.00
N ARG A 2 66.51 -17.89 8.79
CA ARG A 2 67.21 -18.97 8.03
C ARG A 2 66.18 -20.03 7.62
N HIS A 3 66.02 -20.48 6.40
CA HIS A 3 66.67 -20.43 5.07
C HIS A 3 65.67 -20.95 4.05
N SER A 4 65.46 -20.40 2.87
CA SER A 4 66.19 -20.66 1.61
C SER A 4 65.90 -22.08 1.05
N LEU A 5 65.75 -22.37 -0.19
CA LEU A 5 66.21 -21.94 -1.50
C LEU A 5 65.75 -23.00 -2.53
N ARG A 6 65.39 -22.58 -3.75
CA ARG A 6 65.91 -23.06 -5.06
C ARG A 6 65.48 -24.47 -5.53
N PHE A 7 65.29 -24.81 -6.82
CA PHE A 7 65.91 -24.51 -8.13
C PHE A 7 64.92 -24.95 -9.20
N SER A 8 64.65 -24.27 -10.26
CA SER A 8 65.34 -24.09 -11.56
C SER A 8 65.41 -25.35 -12.42
N VAL A 9 64.94 -25.27 -13.61
CA VAL A 9 65.57 -25.03 -14.92
C VAL A 9 65.34 -26.15 -15.97
N LEU A 10 64.94 -25.71 -17.17
CA LEU A 10 65.36 -26.07 -18.56
C LEU A 10 64.81 -27.40 -19.16
N SER A 11 64.26 -27.37 -20.33
CA SER A 11 64.77 -27.28 -21.70
C SER A 11 63.64 -27.44 -22.70
N ALA A 12 63.42 -26.63 -23.55
CA ALA A 12 63.72 -26.20 -24.89
C ALA A 12 63.68 -27.30 -25.98
N VAL A 13 63.07 -26.90 -27.13
CA VAL A 13 63.34 -27.19 -28.56
C VAL A 13 62.62 -28.40 -29.18
N LEU A 14 61.70 -28.22 -30.10
CA LEU A 14 61.93 -28.23 -31.56
C LEU A 14 60.65 -27.94 -32.38
N ALA A 15 60.81 -27.12 -33.39
CA ALA A 15 59.93 -26.61 -34.42
C ALA A 15 59.10 -27.66 -35.20
N GLY A 16 57.90 -27.18 -35.61
CA GLY A 16 57.10 -27.77 -36.68
C GLY A 16 56.14 -26.75 -37.24
N VAL A 17 56.52 -26.12 -38.34
CA VAL A 17 55.70 -25.19 -39.13
C VAL A 17 54.63 -25.97 -39.85
N LEU A 18 53.34 -25.67 -39.59
CA LEU A 18 52.23 -25.92 -40.52
C LEU A 18 51.30 -24.70 -40.46
N ALA A 19 51.32 -23.94 -41.53
CA ALA A 19 50.42 -22.83 -41.79
C ALA A 19 49.02 -23.40 -42.03
N GLY A 20 48.10 -23.16 -41.04
CA GLY A 20 46.67 -23.34 -41.18
C GLY A 20 46.01 -21.96 -41.08
N ALA A 21 45.42 -21.52 -42.20
CA ALA A 21 44.70 -20.27 -42.26
C ALA A 21 43.49 -20.34 -41.31
N ALA A 22 43.54 -19.61 -40.19
CA ALA A 22 42.40 -19.38 -39.32
C ALA A 22 41.48 -18.33 -39.94
N LEU A 23 40.27 -18.76 -40.34
CA LEU A 23 39.18 -17.86 -40.65
C LEU A 23 38.82 -17.10 -39.38
N PRO A 24 38.50 -15.78 -39.46
CA PRO A 24 38.06 -15.05 -38.31
C PRO A 24 36.69 -15.59 -37.87
N ALA A 25 36.61 -16.07 -36.63
CA ALA A 25 35.35 -16.38 -35.99
C ALA A 25 34.48 -15.11 -35.98
N GLY A 26 33.40 -15.12 -36.74
CA GLY A 26 32.42 -14.06 -36.73
C GLY A 26 31.92 -13.83 -35.29
N ALA A 27 32.10 -12.60 -34.82
CA ALA A 27 31.46 -12.14 -33.59
C ALA A 27 29.96 -12.35 -33.77
N ALA A 28 29.40 -13.28 -33.01
CA ALA A 28 27.97 -13.42 -32.89
C ALA A 28 27.45 -12.08 -32.30
N ALA A 29 26.78 -11.30 -33.14
CA ALA A 29 26.07 -10.13 -32.68
C ALA A 29 25.04 -10.63 -31.68
N ALA A 30 25.18 -10.24 -30.41
CA ALA A 30 24.16 -10.43 -29.43
C ALA A 30 22.88 -9.80 -29.99
N ALA A 31 21.89 -10.63 -30.28
CA ALA A 31 20.57 -10.16 -30.69
C ALA A 31 20.03 -9.34 -29.51
N THR A 32 19.98 -8.04 -29.66
CA THR A 32 19.25 -7.14 -28.78
C THR A 32 17.80 -7.60 -28.87
N GLU A 33 17.28 -8.16 -27.78
CA GLU A 33 15.84 -8.40 -27.68
C GLU A 33 15.12 -7.10 -28.00
N PRO A 34 14.08 -7.11 -28.85
CA PRO A 34 13.34 -5.90 -29.15
C PRO A 34 12.76 -5.37 -27.85
N ALA A 35 13.10 -4.12 -27.51
CA ALA A 35 12.54 -3.44 -26.35
C ALA A 35 11.01 -3.55 -26.44
N THR A 36 10.42 -4.16 -25.39
CA THR A 36 8.96 -4.24 -25.28
C THR A 36 8.39 -2.82 -25.44
N PRO A 37 7.46 -2.57 -26.36
CA PRO A 37 6.90 -1.24 -26.55
C PRO A 37 6.39 -0.74 -25.19
N ALA A 38 6.73 0.52 -24.87
CA ALA A 38 6.27 1.13 -23.62
C ALA A 38 4.74 1.05 -23.60
N ALA A 39 4.18 0.46 -22.53
CA ALA A 39 2.74 0.36 -22.37
C ALA A 39 2.11 1.75 -22.49
N ALA A 40 0.96 1.84 -23.15
CA ALA A 40 0.24 3.10 -23.25
C ALA A 40 -0.06 3.65 -21.86
N PRO A 41 -0.08 4.98 -21.68
CA PRO A 41 -0.40 5.58 -20.38
C PRO A 41 -1.77 5.07 -19.87
N PHE A 42 -1.78 4.55 -18.64
CA PHE A 42 -3.01 4.07 -18.02
C PHE A 42 -4.02 5.21 -17.86
N GLN A 43 -5.25 4.96 -18.29
CA GLN A 43 -6.35 5.90 -18.17
C GLN A 43 -7.43 5.35 -17.26
N SER A 44 -7.85 6.14 -16.28
CA SER A 44 -8.93 5.76 -15.36
C SER A 44 -9.77 6.98 -14.99
N SER A 45 -11.08 6.78 -14.94
CA SER A 45 -12.00 7.77 -14.38
C SER A 45 -12.05 7.73 -12.85
N ARG A 46 -11.40 6.75 -12.19
CA ARG A 46 -11.52 6.51 -10.74
C ARG A 46 -10.24 6.69 -9.96
N ILE A 47 -9.09 6.44 -10.58
CA ILE A 47 -7.79 6.60 -9.93
C ILE A 47 -6.83 7.39 -10.82
N LEU A 48 -5.84 7.98 -10.18
CA LEU A 48 -4.62 8.48 -10.82
C LEU A 48 -3.47 7.62 -10.31
N VAL A 49 -2.50 7.35 -11.18
CA VAL A 49 -1.28 6.64 -10.78
C VAL A 49 -0.07 7.42 -11.30
N GLU A 50 0.80 7.80 -10.39
CA GLU A 50 2.12 8.36 -10.69
C GLU A 50 3.16 7.25 -10.47
N THR A 51 4.12 7.12 -11.37
CA THR A 51 5.18 6.09 -11.27
C THR A 51 6.54 6.74 -11.12
N LYS A 52 7.35 6.24 -10.16
CA LYS A 52 8.72 6.70 -9.89
C LYS A 52 9.67 5.52 -9.78
N GLY A 53 10.91 5.72 -10.18
CA GLY A 53 11.97 4.72 -10.08
C GLY A 53 11.83 3.57 -11.07
N GLN A 54 12.66 2.55 -10.87
CA GLN A 54 12.73 1.32 -11.67
C GLN A 54 13.02 0.12 -10.77
N GLY A 55 12.67 -1.07 -11.21
CA GLY A 55 12.90 -2.31 -10.46
C GLY A 55 11.58 -3.04 -10.15
N PRO A 56 11.55 -3.88 -9.10
CA PRO A 56 10.34 -4.56 -8.68
C PRO A 56 9.22 -3.59 -8.31
N ASP A 57 7.98 -3.99 -8.59
CA ASP A 57 6.80 -3.11 -8.47
C ASP A 57 6.29 -3.03 -7.03
N VAL A 58 6.06 -1.80 -6.56
CA VAL A 58 5.42 -1.50 -5.28
C VAL A 58 4.28 -0.52 -5.50
N VAL A 59 3.06 -0.90 -5.16
CA VAL A 59 1.86 -0.07 -5.29
C VAL A 59 1.48 0.48 -3.93
N LEU A 60 1.44 1.81 -3.80
CA LEU A 60 1.12 2.54 -2.57
C LEU A 60 -0.29 3.12 -2.66
N ILE A 61 -1.17 2.69 -1.75
CA ILE A 61 -2.60 3.02 -1.78
C ILE A 61 -2.95 3.84 -0.52
N PRO A 62 -3.37 5.11 -0.65
CA PRO A 62 -3.67 5.98 0.47
C PRO A 62 -5.02 5.65 1.13
N GLY A 63 -5.24 6.22 2.31
CA GLY A 63 -6.49 6.12 3.05
C GLY A 63 -7.59 7.03 2.54
N LEU A 64 -8.72 7.01 3.24
CA LEU A 64 -9.87 7.90 3.01
C LEU A 64 -9.42 9.35 3.08
N ALA A 65 -9.89 10.18 2.14
CA ALA A 65 -9.59 11.61 2.05
C ALA A 65 -8.10 11.97 1.96
N SER A 66 -7.24 11.00 1.64
CA SER A 66 -5.81 11.19 1.46
C SER A 66 -5.41 10.97 0.00
N THR A 67 -4.39 11.71 -0.44
CA THR A 67 -3.78 11.53 -1.77
C THR A 67 -2.47 10.75 -1.66
N SER A 68 -1.82 10.49 -2.79
CA SER A 68 -0.48 9.90 -2.85
C SER A 68 0.58 10.67 -2.06
N ALA A 69 0.33 11.94 -1.73
CA ALA A 69 1.25 12.78 -0.98
C ALA A 69 1.63 12.21 0.40
N VAL A 70 0.74 11.43 1.04
CA VAL A 70 1.05 10.77 2.33
C VAL A 70 2.21 9.78 2.23
N TRP A 71 2.52 9.32 1.02
CA TRP A 71 3.58 8.37 0.70
C TRP A 71 4.90 9.02 0.25
N ALA A 72 4.98 10.36 0.20
CA ALA A 72 6.12 11.07 -0.40
C ALA A 72 7.49 10.60 0.15
N ARG A 73 7.61 10.46 1.48
CA ARG A 73 8.85 9.98 2.12
C ARG A 73 9.14 8.52 1.80
N THR A 74 8.11 7.67 1.83
CA THR A 74 8.24 6.25 1.50
C THR A 74 8.67 6.07 0.04
N ALA A 75 8.03 6.79 -0.88
CA ALA A 75 8.38 6.76 -2.30
C ALA A 75 9.83 7.19 -2.54
N ALA A 76 10.26 8.32 -1.98
CA ALA A 76 11.64 8.81 -2.10
C ALA A 76 12.68 7.81 -1.55
N ALA A 77 12.34 7.06 -0.51
CA ALA A 77 13.23 6.03 0.02
C ALA A 77 13.29 4.75 -0.83
N LEU A 78 12.26 4.51 -1.65
CA LEU A 78 12.13 3.28 -2.46
C LEU A 78 12.55 3.46 -3.92
N GLU A 79 12.35 4.64 -4.52
CA GLU A 79 12.49 4.88 -5.97
C GLU A 79 13.87 4.55 -6.55
N GLY A 80 14.92 4.52 -5.74
CA GLY A 80 16.27 4.09 -6.16
C GLY A 80 16.39 2.57 -6.39
N ARG A 81 15.43 1.75 -5.93
CA ARG A 81 15.52 0.27 -5.99
C ARG A 81 14.23 -0.39 -6.47
N TYR A 82 13.12 0.33 -6.47
CA TYR A 82 11.79 -0.17 -6.82
C TYR A 82 11.11 0.75 -7.81
N ARG A 83 10.24 0.20 -8.62
CA ARG A 83 9.27 0.96 -9.39
C ARG A 83 8.05 1.19 -8.51
N VAL A 84 7.88 2.42 -8.05
CA VAL A 84 6.85 2.80 -7.08
C VAL A 84 5.66 3.41 -7.80
N HIS A 85 4.48 2.85 -7.59
CA HIS A 85 3.21 3.28 -8.18
C HIS A 85 2.37 3.95 -7.10
N LEU A 86 2.25 5.26 -7.20
CA LEU A 86 1.55 6.13 -6.24
C LEU A 86 0.11 6.33 -6.68
N VAL A 87 -0.82 5.67 -6.01
CA VAL A 87 -2.25 5.77 -6.30
C VAL A 87 -2.86 7.00 -5.61
N THR A 88 -3.72 7.71 -6.32
CA THR A 88 -4.66 8.68 -5.74
C THR A 88 -6.06 8.33 -6.21
N VAL A 89 -7.00 8.20 -5.27
CA VAL A 89 -8.42 8.00 -5.59
C VAL A 89 -9.00 9.34 -6.03
N ARG A 90 -9.62 9.38 -7.22
CA ARG A 90 -10.24 10.62 -7.71
C ARG A 90 -11.39 11.04 -6.80
N GLY A 91 -11.45 12.32 -6.52
CA GLY A 91 -12.36 12.92 -5.55
C GLY A 91 -11.75 13.07 -4.14
N PHE A 92 -10.52 12.57 -3.91
CA PHE A 92 -9.76 12.91 -2.69
C PHE A 92 -8.78 14.05 -2.98
N GLY A 93 -8.55 14.90 -1.97
CA GLY A 93 -7.81 16.14 -2.13
C GLY A 93 -8.46 17.05 -3.16
N GLU A 94 -7.65 17.65 -4.01
CA GLU A 94 -8.11 18.57 -5.05
C GLU A 94 -8.46 17.87 -6.39
N THR A 95 -8.49 16.54 -6.43
CA THR A 95 -8.76 15.83 -7.68
C THR A 95 -10.26 15.81 -8.00
N ALA A 96 -10.59 15.98 -9.29
CA ALA A 96 -11.98 15.82 -9.74
C ALA A 96 -12.48 14.39 -9.45
N PRO A 97 -13.75 14.22 -9.01
CA PRO A 97 -14.28 12.92 -8.58
C PRO A 97 -14.37 11.88 -9.71
N GLY A 98 -14.52 12.31 -10.94
CA GLY A 98 -14.64 11.40 -12.08
C GLY A 98 -15.75 10.36 -11.88
N GLY A 99 -15.43 9.09 -12.16
CA GLY A 99 -16.35 7.98 -11.98
C GLY A 99 -16.72 7.66 -10.52
N ASN A 100 -16.03 8.27 -9.54
CA ASN A 100 -16.35 8.10 -8.11
C ASN A 100 -17.44 9.05 -7.62
N ALA A 101 -17.90 9.98 -8.47
CA ALA A 101 -18.98 10.93 -8.11
C ALA A 101 -20.29 10.22 -7.74
N GLU A 102 -20.49 9.00 -8.21
CA GLU A 102 -21.67 8.20 -8.00
C GLU A 102 -21.33 6.73 -7.71
N GLY A 103 -22.17 6.10 -6.89
CA GLY A 103 -22.05 4.69 -6.51
C GLY A 103 -20.89 4.42 -5.53
N LEU A 104 -20.41 3.19 -5.54
CA LEU A 104 -19.36 2.75 -4.63
C LEU A 104 -17.99 3.35 -5.00
N VAL A 105 -17.11 3.49 -4.00
CA VAL A 105 -15.75 4.00 -4.14
C VAL A 105 -14.72 2.87 -3.96
N GLY A 106 -14.77 2.14 -2.86
CA GLY A 106 -13.72 1.18 -2.49
C GLY A 106 -13.64 -0.04 -3.42
N ALA A 107 -14.79 -0.67 -3.71
CA ALA A 107 -14.83 -1.84 -4.58
C ALA A 107 -14.43 -1.50 -6.03
N PRO A 108 -14.94 -0.42 -6.67
CA PRO A 108 -14.47 0.01 -7.99
C PRO A 108 -13.00 0.44 -7.99
N THR A 109 -12.50 1.11 -6.94
CA THR A 109 -11.08 1.45 -6.82
C THR A 109 -10.20 0.19 -6.84
N SER A 110 -10.58 -0.86 -6.12
CA SER A 110 -9.82 -2.12 -6.14
C SER A 110 -9.85 -2.79 -7.51
N ALA A 111 -10.98 -2.74 -8.23
CA ALA A 111 -11.09 -3.25 -9.59
C ALA A 111 -10.18 -2.47 -10.57
N GLU A 112 -10.11 -1.14 -10.44
CA GLU A 112 -9.23 -0.30 -11.25
C GLU A 112 -7.74 -0.54 -10.96
N ILE A 113 -7.36 -0.74 -9.69
CA ILE A 113 -5.98 -1.10 -9.35
C ILE A 113 -5.61 -2.47 -9.94
N ARG A 114 -6.52 -3.44 -9.90
CA ARG A 114 -6.30 -4.73 -10.55
C ARG A 114 -6.13 -4.59 -12.05
N ARG A 115 -7.02 -3.81 -12.72
CA ARG A 115 -6.90 -3.51 -14.14
C ARG A 115 -5.56 -2.81 -14.46
N TYR A 116 -5.13 -1.86 -13.60
CA TYR A 116 -3.83 -1.22 -13.72
C TYR A 116 -2.67 -2.22 -13.67
N ILE A 117 -2.69 -3.14 -12.71
CA ILE A 117 -1.67 -4.19 -12.57
C ILE A 117 -1.60 -5.05 -13.84
N GLU A 118 -2.75 -5.41 -14.41
CA GLU A 118 -2.87 -6.22 -15.61
C GLU A 118 -2.38 -5.46 -16.87
N GLU A 119 -2.91 -4.27 -17.13
CA GLU A 119 -2.60 -3.48 -18.33
C GLU A 119 -1.16 -2.97 -18.36
N GLN A 120 -0.59 -2.66 -17.21
CA GLN A 120 0.81 -2.20 -17.11
C GLN A 120 1.80 -3.36 -16.93
N GLY A 121 1.31 -4.60 -16.94
CA GLY A 121 2.16 -5.80 -16.87
C GLY A 121 2.97 -5.93 -15.58
N LEU A 122 2.44 -5.46 -14.45
CA LEU A 122 3.13 -5.57 -13.16
C LEU A 122 3.21 -7.04 -12.75
N ARG A 123 4.42 -7.50 -12.47
CA ARG A 123 4.67 -8.91 -12.15
C ARG A 123 4.76 -9.10 -10.63
N ARG A 124 3.70 -9.68 -10.05
CA ARG A 124 3.60 -9.95 -8.61
C ARG A 124 3.99 -8.75 -7.74
N PRO A 125 3.35 -7.57 -7.95
CA PRO A 125 3.70 -6.37 -7.21
C PRO A 125 3.48 -6.56 -5.70
N ALA A 126 4.26 -5.82 -4.90
CA ALA A 126 3.94 -5.62 -3.49
C ALA A 126 2.88 -4.53 -3.37
N LEU A 127 1.83 -4.78 -2.56
CA LEU A 127 0.82 -3.77 -2.24
C LEU A 127 1.06 -3.24 -0.83
N ILE A 128 1.05 -1.92 -0.66
CA ILE A 128 1.10 -1.26 0.65
C ILE A 128 -0.10 -0.33 0.73
N GLY A 129 -1.06 -0.63 1.60
CA GLY A 129 -2.30 0.13 1.73
C GLY A 129 -2.50 0.65 3.15
N HIS A 130 -2.80 1.94 3.28
CA HIS A 130 -3.10 2.59 4.55
C HIS A 130 -4.61 2.74 4.74
N SER A 131 -5.14 2.43 5.93
CA SER A 131 -6.53 2.68 6.28
C SER A 131 -7.51 2.09 5.24
N MET A 132 -8.39 2.89 4.63
CA MET A 132 -9.22 2.46 3.50
C MET A 132 -8.39 1.81 2.38
N GLY A 133 -7.20 2.33 2.08
CA GLY A 133 -6.28 1.73 1.12
C GLY A 133 -5.81 0.33 1.51
N GLY A 134 -5.77 0.04 2.82
CA GLY A 134 -5.51 -1.31 3.34
C GLY A 134 -6.65 -2.28 3.02
N GLN A 135 -7.91 -1.86 3.17
CA GLN A 135 -9.07 -2.65 2.73
C GLN A 135 -9.07 -2.85 1.21
N VAL A 136 -8.72 -1.81 0.45
CA VAL A 136 -8.56 -1.90 -1.01
C VAL A 136 -7.48 -2.92 -1.37
N ALA A 137 -6.30 -2.87 -0.72
CA ALA A 137 -5.21 -3.81 -0.96
C ALA A 137 -5.61 -5.27 -0.66
N LEU A 138 -6.32 -5.52 0.45
CA LEU A 138 -6.86 -6.84 0.79
C LEU A 138 -7.87 -7.33 -0.27
N ARG A 139 -8.74 -6.45 -0.75
CA ARG A 139 -9.70 -6.79 -1.81
C ARG A 139 -8.98 -7.12 -3.12
N VAL A 140 -7.99 -6.30 -3.53
CA VAL A 140 -7.17 -6.59 -4.72
C VAL A 140 -6.50 -7.95 -4.58
N ALA A 141 -5.89 -8.26 -3.44
CA ALA A 141 -5.21 -9.52 -3.21
C ALA A 141 -6.17 -10.72 -3.25
N ALA A 142 -7.37 -10.59 -2.65
CA ALA A 142 -8.39 -11.63 -2.69
C ALA A 142 -8.95 -11.89 -4.10
N ASP A 143 -9.00 -10.85 -4.95
CA ASP A 143 -9.54 -10.95 -6.32
C ASP A 143 -8.49 -11.34 -7.35
N ALA A 144 -7.21 -11.07 -7.10
CA ALA A 144 -6.11 -11.29 -8.05
C ALA A 144 -5.31 -12.58 -7.78
N GLY A 145 -5.49 -13.21 -6.60
CA GLY A 145 -4.81 -14.46 -6.23
C GLY A 145 -3.28 -14.35 -6.33
N GLU A 146 -2.64 -15.33 -6.94
CA GLU A 146 -1.18 -15.43 -7.11
C GLU A 146 -0.51 -14.28 -7.86
N ARG A 147 -1.29 -13.40 -8.51
CA ARG A 147 -0.74 -12.23 -9.21
C ARG A 147 -0.17 -11.18 -8.26
N ILE A 148 -0.52 -11.23 -6.98
CA ILE A 148 0.03 -10.34 -5.94
C ILE A 148 1.19 -11.03 -5.23
N GLY A 149 2.31 -10.34 -5.12
CA GLY A 149 3.51 -10.89 -4.49
C GLY A 149 3.43 -10.92 -2.97
N LYS A 150 3.03 -9.81 -2.36
CA LYS A 150 2.86 -9.64 -0.92
C LYS A 150 2.01 -8.41 -0.60
N VAL A 151 1.41 -8.35 0.57
CA VAL A 151 0.53 -7.26 1.00
C VAL A 151 0.99 -6.72 2.35
N MET A 152 1.20 -5.41 2.45
CA MET A 152 1.33 -4.70 3.73
C MET A 152 0.06 -3.87 3.94
N VAL A 153 -0.57 -4.09 5.07
CA VAL A 153 -1.71 -3.31 5.54
C VAL A 153 -1.23 -2.40 6.65
N VAL A 154 -1.44 -1.09 6.50
CA VAL A 154 -0.97 -0.08 7.44
C VAL A 154 -2.16 0.53 8.16
N ASP A 155 -2.23 0.29 9.44
CA ASP A 155 -3.27 0.75 10.37
C ASP A 155 -4.70 0.58 9.83
N ALA A 156 -4.99 -0.63 9.38
CA ALA A 156 -6.29 -1.01 8.84
C ALA A 156 -6.73 -2.38 9.31
N SER A 157 -8.03 -2.60 9.28
CA SER A 157 -8.68 -3.87 9.59
C SER A 157 -9.52 -4.32 8.41
N PRO A 158 -9.70 -5.62 8.20
CA PRO A 158 -10.67 -6.15 7.23
C PRO A 158 -12.09 -5.66 7.50
N PHE A 159 -12.38 -5.30 8.76
CA PHE A 159 -13.63 -4.67 9.19
C PHE A 159 -13.32 -3.71 10.34
N PHE A 160 -13.30 -2.40 10.07
CA PHE A 160 -12.90 -1.38 11.06
C PHE A 160 -13.70 -1.42 12.36
N PRO A 161 -15.03 -1.57 12.36
CA PRO A 161 -15.78 -1.62 13.62
C PRO A 161 -15.34 -2.74 14.56
N SER A 162 -14.74 -3.81 14.06
CA SER A 162 -14.20 -4.89 14.89
C SER A 162 -12.99 -4.48 15.75
N LEU A 163 -12.33 -3.36 15.45
CA LEU A 163 -11.27 -2.78 16.30
C LEU A 163 -11.84 -2.12 17.56
N ILE A 164 -13.14 -1.79 17.55
CA ILE A 164 -13.83 -1.21 18.72
C ILE A 164 -14.62 -2.32 19.44
N SER A 165 -15.39 -3.11 18.69
CA SER A 165 -16.17 -4.21 19.18
C SER A 165 -15.99 -5.44 18.29
N PRO A 166 -15.20 -6.44 18.73
CA PRO A 166 -14.84 -7.61 17.90
C PRO A 166 -16.03 -8.41 17.36
N GLY A 167 -17.16 -8.38 18.08
CA GLY A 167 -18.40 -9.06 17.69
C GLY A 167 -19.27 -8.30 16.71
N SER A 168 -18.93 -7.05 16.37
CA SER A 168 -19.74 -6.23 15.47
C SER A 168 -19.90 -6.85 14.10
N THR A 169 -21.06 -6.62 13.51
CA THR A 169 -21.40 -6.92 12.12
C THR A 169 -21.63 -5.62 11.34
N ALA A 170 -21.66 -5.71 10.01
CA ALA A 170 -22.00 -4.56 9.17
C ALA A 170 -23.41 -4.02 9.48
N ALA A 171 -24.37 -4.89 9.81
CA ALA A 171 -25.73 -4.49 10.17
C ALA A 171 -25.80 -3.66 11.47
N ASP A 172 -24.92 -3.95 12.45
CA ASP A 172 -24.90 -3.24 13.73
C ASP A 172 -24.43 -1.79 13.57
N VAL A 173 -23.54 -1.52 12.61
CA VAL A 173 -22.94 -0.20 12.41
C VAL A 173 -23.57 0.60 11.26
N GLU A 174 -24.35 -0.05 10.41
CA GLU A 174 -24.98 0.56 9.23
C GLU A 174 -25.82 1.79 9.57
N PRO A 175 -26.65 1.81 10.63
CA PRO A 175 -27.41 3.02 10.98
C PRO A 175 -26.52 4.23 11.28
N LEU A 176 -25.42 4.02 12.01
CA LEU A 176 -24.44 5.09 12.31
C LEU A 176 -23.70 5.52 11.04
N ALA A 177 -23.28 4.58 10.22
CA ALA A 177 -22.61 4.86 8.94
C ALA A 177 -23.52 5.69 8.01
N ARG A 178 -24.81 5.40 7.98
CA ARG A 178 -25.82 6.15 7.21
C ARG A 178 -25.99 7.58 7.72
N ILE A 179 -26.03 7.76 9.03
CA ILE A 179 -26.08 9.10 9.64
C ILE A 179 -24.84 9.91 9.26
N ALA A 180 -23.64 9.31 9.37
CA ALA A 180 -22.40 9.95 8.98
C ALA A 180 -22.36 10.32 7.48
N TYR A 181 -22.83 9.40 6.62
CA TYR A 181 -23.00 9.64 5.19
C TYR A 181 -23.92 10.85 4.92
N GLN A 182 -25.11 10.84 5.50
CA GLN A 182 -26.08 11.92 5.31
C GLN A 182 -25.54 13.26 5.83
N GLY A 183 -24.87 13.24 6.98
CA GLY A 183 -24.23 14.42 7.54
C GLY A 183 -23.19 15.03 6.59
N LEU A 184 -22.28 14.23 6.04
CA LEU A 184 -21.30 14.69 5.05
C LEU A 184 -21.96 15.20 3.76
N MET A 185 -23.00 14.52 3.30
CA MET A 185 -23.72 14.93 2.07
C MET A 185 -24.45 16.26 2.22
N LEU A 186 -25.09 16.48 3.39
CA LEU A 186 -25.89 17.70 3.63
C LEU A 186 -25.04 18.90 4.01
N LEU A 187 -24.09 18.69 4.90
CA LEU A 187 -23.36 19.77 5.58
C LEU A 187 -21.97 20.00 4.98
N GLY A 188 -21.42 18.98 4.31
CA GLY A 188 -20.00 18.96 3.98
C GLY A 188 -19.13 18.77 5.24
N ASP A 189 -17.83 18.61 5.06
CA ASP A 189 -16.90 18.39 6.16
C ASP A 189 -16.76 19.62 7.09
N GLN A 190 -16.77 20.83 6.52
CA GLN A 190 -16.64 22.07 7.29
C GLN A 190 -17.82 22.34 8.22
N ALA A 191 -19.05 22.07 7.76
CA ALA A 191 -20.24 22.28 8.58
C ALA A 191 -20.41 21.21 9.66
N LEU A 192 -19.98 19.98 9.39
CA LEU A 192 -19.89 18.94 10.44
C LEU A 192 -18.93 19.35 11.56
N ARG A 193 -17.80 19.96 11.23
CA ARG A 193 -16.86 20.53 12.21
C ARG A 193 -17.53 21.60 13.06
N THR A 194 -18.25 22.54 12.43
CA THR A 194 -18.94 23.62 13.11
C THR A 194 -20.07 23.11 14.00
N GLN A 195 -20.87 22.16 13.54
CA GLN A 195 -21.99 21.62 14.32
C GLN A 195 -21.52 20.77 15.51
N ALA A 196 -20.47 20.01 15.34
CA ALA A 196 -19.89 19.27 16.43
C ALA A 196 -19.30 20.18 17.50
N ALA A 197 -18.67 21.30 17.10
CA ALA A 197 -18.22 22.36 18.01
C ALA A 197 -19.39 23.01 18.77
N SER A 198 -20.55 23.23 18.11
CA SER A 198 -21.74 23.82 18.72
C SER A 198 -22.44 22.89 19.73
N MET A 199 -22.23 21.58 19.65
CA MET A 199 -22.78 20.59 20.59
C MET A 199 -21.87 20.36 21.81
N GLY A 200 -20.88 21.24 22.04
CA GLY A 200 -19.94 21.11 23.17
C GLY A 200 -18.97 19.94 23.02
N LEU A 201 -19.05 19.23 21.92
CA LEU A 201 -17.96 18.43 21.42
C LEU A 201 -16.97 19.47 20.89
N GLU A 202 -15.96 19.84 21.68
CA GLU A 202 -14.86 20.70 21.20
C GLU A 202 -14.16 20.00 20.04
N LEU A 203 -14.87 19.90 18.90
CA LEU A 203 -14.35 19.37 17.66
C LEU A 203 -13.51 20.43 16.92
N GLY A 204 -13.47 21.67 17.40
CA GLY A 204 -12.60 22.69 16.80
C GLY A 204 -11.14 22.24 16.78
N GLY A 205 -10.54 22.02 17.93
CA GLY A 205 -9.20 21.44 18.02
C GLY A 205 -9.19 19.92 17.87
N ALA A 206 -10.18 19.22 18.44
CA ALA A 206 -10.22 17.76 18.43
C ALA A 206 -10.67 17.17 17.08
N ALA A 207 -11.56 17.85 16.32
CA ALA A 207 -11.90 17.39 14.97
C ALA A 207 -10.79 17.67 13.98
N ASP A 208 -10.13 18.82 14.07
CA ASP A 208 -8.98 19.14 13.24
C ASP A 208 -7.80 18.23 13.58
N ASN A 209 -7.60 17.89 14.86
CA ASN A 209 -6.63 16.90 15.28
C ASN A 209 -7.04 15.48 14.84
N LEU A 210 -8.32 15.10 14.98
CA LEU A 210 -8.83 13.82 14.51
C LEU A 210 -8.72 13.70 13.00
N LEU A 211 -9.19 14.68 12.24
CA LEU A 211 -9.15 14.65 10.79
C LEU A 211 -7.71 14.79 10.26
N GLY A 212 -6.90 15.64 10.88
CA GLY A 212 -5.46 15.73 10.61
C GLY A 212 -4.73 14.46 10.96
N GLY A 213 -5.03 13.85 12.12
CA GLY A 213 -4.52 12.55 12.54
C GLY A 213 -4.93 11.41 11.61
N LEU A 214 -6.06 11.53 10.92
CA LEU A 214 -6.52 10.60 9.88
C LEU A 214 -5.91 10.89 8.50
N GLY A 215 -5.08 11.93 8.35
CA GLY A 215 -4.52 12.34 7.07
C GLY A 215 -5.55 12.95 6.12
N TRP A 216 -6.59 13.57 6.67
CA TRP A 216 -7.71 14.13 5.92
C TRP A 216 -7.29 15.37 5.12
N GLN A 217 -7.20 15.22 3.81
CA GLN A 217 -6.87 16.30 2.87
C GLN A 217 -8.11 16.89 2.19
N GLY A 218 -9.30 16.44 2.61
CA GLY A 218 -10.56 16.85 2.00
C GLY A 218 -10.88 16.14 0.70
N GLY A 219 -11.80 16.71 -0.07
CA GLY A 219 -12.18 16.19 -1.38
C GLY A 219 -13.64 16.46 -1.74
N ASP A 220 -14.11 15.80 -2.81
CA ASP A 220 -15.52 15.83 -3.20
C ASP A 220 -16.38 15.17 -2.13
N ARG A 221 -17.35 15.89 -1.58
CA ARG A 221 -18.18 15.41 -0.45
C ARG A 221 -18.92 14.11 -0.74
N ARG A 222 -19.30 13.84 -2.00
CA ARG A 222 -19.98 12.60 -2.41
C ARG A 222 -19.04 11.41 -2.26
N VAL A 223 -17.80 11.58 -2.73
CA VAL A 223 -16.75 10.55 -2.66
C VAL A 223 -16.33 10.31 -1.21
N LEU A 224 -16.20 11.39 -0.42
CA LEU A 224 -15.86 11.31 1.00
C LEU A 224 -16.95 10.62 1.80
N ALA A 225 -18.21 11.02 1.60
CA ALA A 225 -19.36 10.42 2.29
C ALA A 225 -19.50 8.93 1.98
N GLN A 226 -19.42 8.58 0.70
CA GLN A 226 -19.52 7.20 0.26
C GLN A 226 -18.32 6.36 0.75
N GLY A 227 -17.10 6.90 0.65
CA GLY A 227 -15.90 6.23 1.15
C GLY A 227 -15.97 5.98 2.66
N LEU A 228 -16.42 6.96 3.47
CA LEU A 228 -16.60 6.79 4.90
C LEU A 228 -17.64 5.71 5.21
N TYR A 229 -18.80 5.75 4.54
CA TYR A 229 -19.83 4.73 4.69
C TYR A 229 -19.26 3.33 4.41
N GLU A 230 -18.51 3.17 3.31
CA GLU A 230 -17.91 1.88 2.95
C GLU A 230 -16.83 1.43 3.95
N VAL A 231 -15.99 2.34 4.44
CA VAL A 231 -14.99 2.01 5.48
C VAL A 231 -15.66 1.43 6.72
N MET A 232 -16.82 1.99 7.13
CA MET A 232 -17.56 1.51 8.30
C MET A 232 -18.33 0.20 8.04
N THR A 233 -18.82 -0.03 6.82
CA THR A 233 -19.75 -1.14 6.54
C THR A 233 -19.12 -2.29 5.75
N THR A 234 -17.95 -2.10 5.14
CA THR A 234 -17.28 -3.16 4.37
C THR A 234 -16.64 -4.17 5.31
N ASP A 235 -17.15 -5.39 5.29
CA ASP A 235 -16.59 -6.53 6.02
C ASP A 235 -15.89 -7.49 5.06
N LEU A 236 -14.56 -7.49 5.09
CA LEU A 236 -13.71 -8.36 4.26
C LEU A 236 -13.25 -9.64 4.97
N ARG A 237 -13.70 -9.89 6.21
CA ARG A 237 -13.26 -11.06 6.99
C ARG A 237 -13.57 -12.39 6.27
N SER A 238 -14.70 -12.47 5.57
CA SER A 238 -15.07 -13.64 4.76
C SER A 238 -14.24 -13.79 3.48
N ARG A 239 -13.53 -12.75 3.07
CA ARG A 239 -12.67 -12.77 1.87
C ARG A 239 -11.21 -13.08 2.17
N LEU A 240 -10.78 -12.98 3.43
CA LEU A 240 -9.39 -13.26 3.83
C LEU A 240 -8.92 -14.65 3.42
N PRO A 241 -9.75 -15.72 3.48
CA PRO A 241 -9.32 -17.06 3.01
C PRO A 241 -8.91 -17.13 1.54
N LEU A 242 -9.26 -16.15 0.72
CA LEU A 242 -8.92 -16.07 -0.71
C LEU A 242 -7.56 -15.40 -0.96
N ILE A 243 -6.91 -14.86 0.07
CA ILE A 243 -5.64 -14.13 -0.06
C ILE A 243 -4.49 -15.12 0.07
N GLU A 244 -3.85 -15.44 -1.05
CA GLU A 244 -2.70 -16.34 -1.12
C GLU A 244 -1.38 -15.63 -0.79
N ALA A 245 -1.31 -14.32 -1.07
CA ALA A 245 -0.13 -13.51 -0.84
C ALA A 245 0.18 -13.39 0.67
N PRO A 246 1.46 -13.44 1.10
CA PRO A 246 1.85 -13.14 2.46
C PRO A 246 1.37 -11.75 2.90
N VAL A 247 0.78 -11.66 4.09
CA VAL A 247 0.25 -10.42 4.65
C VAL A 247 1.09 -9.96 5.83
N THR A 248 1.48 -8.69 5.84
CA THR A 248 2.09 -8.00 6.97
C THR A 248 1.15 -6.90 7.43
N VAL A 249 0.85 -6.84 8.71
CA VAL A 249 -0.01 -5.82 9.33
C VAL A 249 0.85 -4.93 10.20
N VAL A 250 1.00 -3.68 9.79
CA VAL A 250 1.71 -2.63 10.55
C VAL A 250 0.67 -1.72 11.16
N TYR A 251 0.76 -1.42 12.44
CA TYR A 251 -0.21 -0.56 13.13
C TYR A 251 0.47 0.28 14.21
N GLY A 252 -0.16 1.44 14.50
CA GLY A 252 0.28 2.34 15.55
C GLY A 252 -0.20 1.91 16.92
N TRP A 253 0.51 2.34 17.95
CA TRP A 253 0.06 2.42 19.33
C TRP A 253 0.82 3.53 20.05
N SER A 254 0.12 4.37 20.77
CA SER A 254 0.68 5.45 21.57
C SER A 254 0.39 5.25 23.05
N PRO A 255 1.28 5.64 23.97
CA PRO A 255 0.97 5.71 25.41
C PRO A 255 -0.25 6.59 25.74
N ASP A 256 -0.60 7.53 24.85
CA ASP A 256 -1.77 8.40 24.98
C ASP A 256 -3.08 7.68 24.62
N ASP A 257 -2.99 6.49 24.00
CA ASP A 257 -4.13 5.63 23.76
C ASP A 257 -4.75 5.16 25.08
N LYS A 258 -6.08 5.25 25.17
CA LYS A 258 -6.82 4.75 26.34
C LYS A 258 -6.79 3.22 26.46
N SER A 259 -6.37 2.53 25.40
CA SER A 259 -6.33 1.06 25.34
C SER A 259 -4.93 0.51 25.62
N PRO A 260 -4.80 -0.52 26.47
CA PRO A 260 -3.53 -1.21 26.68
C PRO A 260 -2.97 -1.80 25.38
N ARG A 261 -1.64 -1.84 25.24
CA ARG A 261 -0.94 -2.46 24.09
C ARG A 261 -1.46 -3.84 23.73
N SER A 262 -1.55 -4.72 24.73
CA SER A 262 -1.99 -6.09 24.52
C SER A 262 -3.41 -6.19 24.00
N HIS A 263 -4.27 -5.22 24.35
CA HIS A 263 -5.64 -5.16 23.82
C HIS A 263 -5.61 -4.80 22.33
N VAL A 264 -4.88 -3.75 21.96
CA VAL A 264 -4.73 -3.34 20.54
C VAL A 264 -4.13 -4.47 19.71
N ASP A 265 -3.05 -5.10 20.19
CA ASP A 265 -2.44 -6.28 19.55
C ASP A 265 -3.47 -7.41 19.32
N GLY A 266 -4.30 -7.67 20.35
CA GLY A 266 -5.35 -8.68 20.28
C GLY A 266 -6.40 -8.39 19.23
N LEU A 267 -6.83 -7.13 19.10
CA LEU A 267 -7.82 -6.68 18.11
C LEU A 267 -7.30 -6.87 16.67
N PHE A 268 -6.08 -6.40 16.41
CA PHE A 268 -5.48 -6.59 15.09
C PHE A 268 -5.31 -8.09 14.76
N ARG A 269 -4.76 -8.89 15.67
CA ARG A 269 -4.61 -10.34 15.44
C ARG A 269 -5.95 -11.04 15.19
N ALA A 270 -6.99 -10.68 15.95
CA ALA A 270 -8.33 -11.25 15.78
C ALA A 270 -8.93 -10.93 14.42
N GLY A 271 -8.71 -9.71 13.90
CA GLY A 271 -9.21 -9.27 12.59
C GLY A 271 -8.69 -10.11 11.43
N TYR A 272 -7.44 -10.59 11.52
CA TYR A 272 -6.76 -11.31 10.42
C TYR A 272 -6.70 -12.83 10.60
N ARG A 273 -7.37 -13.40 11.61
CA ARG A 273 -7.31 -14.84 11.95
C ARG A 273 -7.76 -15.79 10.84
N SER A 274 -8.54 -15.30 9.87
CA SER A 274 -9.09 -16.12 8.77
C SER A 274 -8.20 -16.15 7.54
N LEU A 275 -7.00 -15.56 7.58
CA LEU A 275 -6.01 -15.72 6.52
C LEU A 275 -5.54 -17.18 6.44
N PRO A 276 -5.30 -17.72 5.23
CA PRO A 276 -4.80 -19.08 5.04
C PRO A 276 -3.38 -19.25 5.60
N HIS A 277 -2.59 -18.16 5.59
CA HIS A 277 -1.27 -18.10 6.19
C HIS A 277 -1.26 -17.02 7.27
N PRO A 278 -0.70 -17.27 8.46
CA PRO A 278 -0.66 -16.29 9.53
C PRO A 278 0.02 -14.99 9.09
N ALA A 279 -0.62 -13.86 9.34
CA ALA A 279 -0.02 -12.56 9.08
C ALA A 279 1.18 -12.30 10.00
N ALA A 280 2.19 -11.58 9.49
CA ALA A 280 3.18 -10.92 10.33
C ALA A 280 2.56 -9.63 10.93
N PHE A 281 2.84 -9.38 12.21
CA PHE A 281 2.32 -8.18 12.90
C PHE A 281 3.48 -7.35 13.42
N GLU A 282 3.44 -6.05 13.12
CA GLU A 282 4.44 -5.10 13.56
C GLU A 282 3.77 -3.85 14.13
N ARG A 283 3.90 -3.63 15.45
CA ARG A 283 3.42 -2.43 16.12
C ARG A 283 4.51 -1.36 16.11
N ILE A 284 4.13 -0.14 15.72
CA ILE A 284 5.00 1.03 15.75
C ILE A 284 4.67 1.87 16.98
N GLU A 285 5.57 1.85 17.95
CA GLU A 285 5.41 2.56 19.23
C GLU A 285 5.41 4.08 19.03
N GLY A 286 4.46 4.75 19.65
CA GLY A 286 4.27 6.20 19.58
C GLY A 286 3.72 6.69 18.25
N ALA A 287 3.24 5.81 17.37
CA ALA A 287 2.47 6.18 16.20
C ALA A 287 0.98 6.08 16.52
N GLU A 288 0.22 6.95 15.89
CA GLU A 288 -1.23 6.90 15.80
C GLU A 288 -1.64 6.36 14.41
N HIS A 289 -2.78 6.79 13.89
CA HIS A 289 -3.32 6.29 12.61
C HIS A 289 -2.40 6.55 11.40
N MET A 290 -1.72 7.70 11.37
CA MET A 290 -0.83 8.07 10.27
C MET A 290 0.60 7.57 10.48
N VAL A 291 0.76 6.26 10.69
CA VAL A 291 2.02 5.59 11.07
C VAL A 291 3.23 6.06 10.25
N MET A 292 3.05 6.25 8.92
CA MET A 292 4.10 6.69 7.98
C MET A 292 4.51 8.15 8.19
N ILE A 293 3.66 8.96 8.83
CA ILE A 293 3.91 10.36 9.15
C ILE A 293 4.42 10.51 10.58
N ASP A 294 3.79 9.80 11.52
CA ASP A 294 4.08 9.91 12.96
C ASP A 294 5.46 9.37 13.30
N ARG A 295 5.81 8.21 12.70
CA ARG A 295 7.07 7.51 12.96
C ARG A 295 7.76 7.08 11.65
N PRO A 296 8.15 8.05 10.79
CA PRO A 296 8.60 7.77 9.42
C PRO A 296 9.82 6.85 9.34
N ARG A 297 10.76 6.95 10.28
CA ARG A 297 11.96 6.08 10.31
C ARG A 297 11.60 4.64 10.64
N GLN A 298 10.77 4.42 11.67
CA GLN A 298 10.35 3.08 12.09
C GLN A 298 9.47 2.45 11.00
N PHE A 299 8.55 3.22 10.43
CA PHE A 299 7.72 2.77 9.32
C PHE A 299 8.57 2.37 8.11
N GLN A 300 9.56 3.19 7.73
CA GLN A 300 10.45 2.86 6.61
C GLN A 300 11.22 1.56 6.86
N GLN A 301 11.69 1.31 8.09
CA GLN A 301 12.33 0.03 8.45
C GLN A 301 11.37 -1.16 8.31
N ALA A 302 10.08 -0.99 8.69
CA ALA A 302 9.06 -2.01 8.49
C ALA A 302 8.84 -2.31 7.00
N VAL A 303 8.74 -1.27 6.17
CA VAL A 303 8.64 -1.40 4.70
C VAL A 303 9.85 -2.13 4.12
N GLU A 304 11.06 -1.81 4.56
CA GLU A 304 12.27 -2.49 4.10
C GLU A 304 12.32 -3.97 4.48
N ARG A 305 11.87 -4.33 5.70
CA ARG A 305 11.74 -5.74 6.10
C ARG A 305 10.71 -6.47 5.24
N PHE A 306 9.58 -5.84 5.01
CA PHE A 306 8.51 -6.38 4.19
C PHE A 306 8.93 -6.61 2.73
N LEU A 307 9.74 -5.72 2.15
CA LEU A 307 10.13 -5.81 0.73
C LEU A 307 11.30 -6.80 0.47
N ARG A 308 12.02 -7.22 1.48
CA ARG A 308 13.02 -8.31 1.36
C ARG A 308 12.33 -9.64 1.07
#